data_9d2f29bc38e5b5fa90546dab7b4aba7a
#
_entry.id   9d2f29bc38e5b5fa90546dab7b4aba7a
#
_cell.length_a   1.000
_cell.length_b   1.000
_cell.length_c   1.000
_cell.angle_alpha   90.00
_cell.angle_beta   90.00
_cell.angle_gamma   90.00
#
_symmetry.space_group_name_H-M   'P 1'
#
loop_
_entity.id
_entity.type
_entity.pdbx_description
1 polymer ?
#
loop_
_entity_poly.entity_id
_entity_poly.type
_entity_poly.pdbx_seq_one_letter_code
_entity_poly.pdbx_strand_id
1 'polypeptide(L)'
;MSAYFDALETRSDAQRELALSQALPAQIRLAQQHSAAMGRILKDIDANGVTSRTELARLPVTRKSELLDLQKAGRPADSFGGFAAVVRGPKMPRIFASPGPIYEPDVAARDYWRVGRAMHAAGFRAGELVHNAFSYHMTPGAFMMESGAHAVGCSVFPAGTGQTEQQLAAIADLQPQAYSGTPSFLRILLEKAQEAGVAISSIKKGLVSGEACPPSLREWFTAQGVDVYQCYATADLGLIAYETSAREGLVVDEGVVVEIVRPGTGDPVPDGEVGELVVTTLSPHYPLIRFGTGDLSAVLAGTCPTGRSNQRIKGWMGRADQTTKIKGMFVHPGQVADIVRRFPEVLRARLVVTGEMANDQMTLKVEAQQPPEGLIERIGEAVRDVTKLRGTIEVLTPGSLPNDGKVIEDARSYK
;
A
#
# COMPACT_ATOMS: atom_id res chain seq x y z
N MET A 1 6.75 30.42 -3.05
CA MET A 1 7.10 29.01 -3.28
C MET A 1 6.07 28.42 -4.20
N SER A 2 6.45 27.47 -5.09
CA SER A 2 5.51 26.83 -6.01
C SER A 2 4.43 26.07 -5.25
N ALA A 3 3.18 26.16 -5.72
CA ALA A 3 2.07 25.36 -5.21
C ALA A 3 2.18 23.88 -5.62
N TYR A 4 3.00 23.57 -6.62
CA TYR A 4 3.18 22.26 -7.23
C TYR A 4 4.64 21.85 -7.20
N PHE A 5 4.89 20.55 -7.12
CA PHE A 5 6.22 19.98 -7.18
C PHE A 5 6.83 20.13 -8.57
N ASP A 6 6.05 19.85 -9.61
CA ASP A 6 6.44 20.03 -10.99
C ASP A 6 5.23 20.40 -11.90
N ALA A 7 5.50 20.73 -13.16
CA ALA A 7 4.49 21.14 -14.13
C ALA A 7 3.57 19.99 -14.58
N LEU A 8 3.91 18.73 -14.32
CA LEU A 8 3.08 17.59 -14.71
C LEU A 8 1.77 17.56 -13.95
N GLU A 9 1.75 18.06 -12.71
CA GLU A 9 0.57 18.05 -11.84
C GLU A 9 -0.60 18.89 -12.38
N THR A 10 -0.33 19.84 -13.28
CA THR A 10 -1.35 20.80 -13.81
C THR A 10 -1.53 20.74 -15.32
N ARG A 11 -0.90 19.77 -16.00
CA ARG A 11 -1.09 19.58 -17.45
C ARG A 11 -2.54 19.23 -17.79
N SER A 12 -3.03 19.70 -18.92
CA SER A 12 -4.39 19.36 -19.36
C SER A 12 -4.55 17.86 -19.62
N ASP A 13 -5.80 17.38 -19.61
CA ASP A 13 -6.10 15.96 -19.94
C ASP A 13 -5.60 15.63 -21.34
N ALA A 14 -5.78 16.52 -22.32
CA ALA A 14 -5.26 16.32 -23.67
C ALA A 14 -3.74 16.16 -23.70
N GLN A 15 -3.01 16.97 -22.93
CA GLN A 15 -1.55 16.85 -22.81
C GLN A 15 -1.14 15.53 -22.13
N ARG A 16 -1.92 15.10 -21.13
CA ARG A 16 -1.68 13.84 -20.43
C ARG A 16 -1.90 12.65 -21.34
N GLU A 17 -3.03 12.59 -22.06
CA GLU A 17 -3.34 11.50 -22.97
C GLU A 17 -2.36 11.45 -24.16
N LEU A 18 -1.94 12.63 -24.69
CA LEU A 18 -0.89 12.69 -25.70
C LEU A 18 0.43 12.13 -25.17
N ALA A 19 0.84 12.48 -23.95
CA ALA A 19 2.05 11.92 -23.34
C ALA A 19 1.93 10.40 -23.11
N LEU A 20 0.77 9.91 -22.70
CA LEU A 20 0.51 8.47 -22.53
C LEU A 20 0.54 7.72 -23.86
N SER A 21 0.01 8.29 -24.94
CA SER A 21 0.04 7.66 -26.27
C SER A 21 1.46 7.41 -26.80
N GLN A 22 2.44 8.15 -26.30
CA GLN A 22 3.86 7.97 -26.59
C GLN A 22 4.56 7.06 -25.57
N ALA A 23 4.22 7.22 -24.30
CA ALA A 23 4.86 6.49 -23.21
C ALA A 23 4.46 5.01 -23.15
N LEU A 24 3.19 4.67 -23.36
CA LEU A 24 2.69 3.30 -23.25
C LEU A 24 3.35 2.35 -24.26
N PRO A 25 3.42 2.64 -25.57
CA PRO A 25 4.12 1.76 -26.50
C PRO A 25 5.60 1.56 -26.15
N ALA A 26 6.26 2.62 -25.70
CA ALA A 26 7.65 2.56 -25.27
C ALA A 26 7.84 1.70 -24.02
N GLN A 27 6.96 1.87 -23.04
CA GLN A 27 7.00 1.09 -21.79
C GLN A 27 6.73 -0.39 -22.03
N ILE A 28 5.76 -0.72 -22.90
CA ILE A 28 5.44 -2.13 -23.22
C ILE A 28 6.60 -2.78 -23.98
N ARG A 29 7.19 -2.12 -24.98
CA ARG A 29 8.39 -2.64 -25.65
C ARG A 29 9.54 -2.87 -24.68
N LEU A 30 9.79 -1.92 -23.78
CA LEU A 30 10.80 -2.06 -22.75
C LEU A 30 10.51 -3.25 -21.83
N ALA A 31 9.26 -3.41 -21.38
CA ALA A 31 8.86 -4.54 -20.57
C ALA A 31 9.07 -5.88 -21.29
N GLN A 32 8.68 -5.97 -22.57
CA GLN A 32 8.91 -7.16 -23.41
C GLN A 32 10.39 -7.50 -23.60
N GLN A 33 11.25 -6.49 -23.77
CA GLN A 33 12.67 -6.69 -24.10
C GLN A 33 13.55 -6.91 -22.88
N HIS A 34 13.24 -6.27 -21.75
CA HIS A 34 14.15 -6.21 -20.60
C HIS A 34 13.63 -6.90 -19.33
N SER A 35 12.36 -7.31 -19.30
CA SER A 35 11.78 -8.11 -18.22
C SER A 35 11.36 -9.48 -18.78
N ALA A 36 12.07 -10.53 -18.39
CA ALA A 36 11.79 -11.88 -18.90
C ALA A 36 10.35 -12.35 -18.57
N ALA A 37 9.80 -11.97 -17.41
CA ALA A 37 8.43 -12.28 -17.04
C ALA A 37 7.43 -11.51 -17.90
N MET A 38 7.59 -10.18 -18.01
CA MET A 38 6.71 -9.35 -18.84
C MET A 38 6.84 -9.73 -20.33
N GLY A 39 8.04 -10.07 -20.81
CA GLY A 39 8.23 -10.58 -22.17
C GLY A 39 7.44 -11.84 -22.48
N ARG A 40 7.29 -12.73 -21.49
CA ARG A 40 6.42 -13.93 -21.65
C ARG A 40 4.93 -13.57 -21.57
N ILE A 41 4.55 -12.73 -20.60
CA ILE A 41 3.14 -12.33 -20.39
C ILE A 41 2.60 -11.54 -21.59
N LEU A 42 3.42 -10.64 -22.14
CA LEU A 42 3.04 -9.74 -23.23
C LEU A 42 3.51 -10.19 -24.62
N LYS A 43 3.93 -11.45 -24.79
CA LYS A 43 4.56 -11.96 -26.00
C LYS A 43 3.75 -11.75 -27.30
N ASP A 44 2.43 -11.82 -27.21
CA ASP A 44 1.51 -11.72 -28.34
C ASP A 44 0.94 -10.29 -28.50
N ILE A 45 1.41 -9.33 -27.73
CA ILE A 45 0.95 -7.94 -27.76
C ILE A 45 1.80 -7.12 -28.72
N ASP A 46 1.17 -6.49 -29.71
CA ASP A 46 1.82 -5.41 -30.48
C ASP A 46 1.90 -4.14 -29.61
N ALA A 47 3.09 -3.84 -29.12
CA ALA A 47 3.32 -2.67 -28.29
C ALA A 47 2.92 -1.35 -28.97
N ASN A 48 3.04 -1.25 -30.32
CA ASN A 48 2.69 -0.04 -31.04
C ASN A 48 1.19 0.22 -31.07
N GLY A 49 0.37 -0.82 -30.91
CA GLY A 49 -1.08 -0.72 -30.86
C GLY A 49 -1.61 -0.24 -29.50
N VAL A 50 -0.78 -0.18 -28.44
CA VAL A 50 -1.24 0.21 -27.10
C VAL A 50 -0.93 1.69 -26.87
N THR A 51 -1.77 2.57 -27.40
CA THR A 51 -1.59 4.02 -27.39
C THR A 51 -2.56 4.75 -26.48
N SER A 52 -3.51 4.06 -25.85
CA SER A 52 -4.51 4.65 -24.98
C SER A 52 -4.83 3.76 -23.78
N ARG A 53 -5.56 4.31 -22.81
CA ARG A 53 -6.07 3.56 -21.65
C ARG A 53 -7.00 2.41 -22.09
N THR A 54 -7.75 2.59 -23.18
CA THR A 54 -8.66 1.56 -23.72
C THR A 54 -7.90 0.36 -24.26
N GLU A 55 -6.81 0.55 -25.00
CA GLU A 55 -5.95 -0.55 -25.46
C GLU A 55 -5.18 -1.16 -24.30
N LEU A 56 -4.68 -0.36 -23.36
CA LEU A 56 -4.04 -0.84 -22.15
C LEU A 56 -4.95 -1.80 -21.36
N ALA A 57 -6.23 -1.46 -21.22
CA ALA A 57 -7.22 -2.26 -20.50
C ALA A 57 -7.46 -3.66 -21.10
N ARG A 58 -7.03 -3.91 -22.33
CA ARG A 58 -7.13 -5.23 -22.99
C ARG A 58 -5.98 -6.18 -22.65
N LEU A 59 -4.91 -5.68 -22.03
CA LEU A 59 -3.77 -6.49 -21.65
C LEU A 59 -4.09 -7.34 -20.43
N PRO A 60 -3.40 -8.48 -20.24
CA PRO A 60 -3.61 -9.32 -19.07
C PRO A 60 -3.24 -8.57 -17.76
N VAL A 61 -3.94 -8.86 -16.68
CA VAL A 61 -3.62 -8.38 -15.34
C VAL A 61 -2.64 -9.36 -14.70
N THR A 62 -1.49 -8.86 -14.25
CA THR A 62 -0.53 -9.63 -13.44
C THR A 62 -0.87 -9.44 -11.96
N ARG A 63 -1.08 -10.54 -11.24
CA ARG A 63 -1.43 -10.47 -9.83
C ARG A 63 -0.22 -10.63 -8.92
N LYS A 64 -0.30 -10.03 -7.74
CA LYS A 64 0.78 -10.11 -6.76
C LYS A 64 1.11 -11.55 -6.34
N SER A 65 0.11 -12.44 -6.28
CA SER A 65 0.31 -13.86 -6.03
C SER A 65 1.12 -14.56 -7.14
N GLU A 66 0.81 -14.26 -8.41
CA GLU A 66 1.52 -14.80 -9.57
C GLU A 66 2.98 -14.34 -9.60
N LEU A 67 3.22 -13.06 -9.29
CA LEU A 67 4.57 -12.51 -9.13
C LEU A 67 5.34 -13.28 -8.04
N LEU A 68 4.74 -13.51 -6.89
CA LEU A 68 5.35 -14.28 -5.79
C LEU A 68 5.69 -15.70 -6.22
N ASP A 69 4.80 -16.38 -6.93
CA ASP A 69 5.02 -17.76 -7.38
C ASP A 69 6.15 -17.84 -8.41
N LEU A 70 6.21 -16.89 -9.35
CA LEU A 70 7.31 -16.79 -10.31
C LEU A 70 8.64 -16.48 -9.64
N GLN A 71 8.65 -15.61 -8.62
CA GLN A 71 9.84 -15.37 -7.82
C GLN A 71 10.30 -16.62 -7.07
N LYS A 72 9.38 -17.37 -6.45
CA LYS A 72 9.71 -18.64 -5.77
C LYS A 72 10.27 -19.66 -6.73
N ALA A 73 9.66 -19.81 -7.90
CA ALA A 73 10.12 -20.75 -8.93
C ALA A 73 11.50 -20.38 -9.50
N GLY A 74 11.83 -19.09 -9.61
CA GLY A 74 13.10 -18.59 -10.12
C GLY A 74 14.28 -18.72 -9.14
N ARG A 75 14.03 -18.88 -7.84
CA ARG A 75 15.08 -18.91 -6.80
C ARG A 75 15.95 -20.17 -6.86
N PRO A 76 17.23 -20.07 -6.54
CA PRO A 76 18.00 -18.86 -6.21
C PRO A 76 18.53 -18.08 -7.43
N ALA A 77 18.39 -18.60 -8.66
CA ALA A 77 19.01 -18.03 -9.86
C ALA A 77 18.51 -16.62 -10.19
N ASP A 78 17.19 -16.39 -10.08
CA ASP A 78 16.55 -15.09 -10.24
C ASP A 78 15.52 -14.84 -9.12
N SER A 79 15.92 -14.06 -8.12
CA SER A 79 15.07 -13.71 -6.99
C SER A 79 13.89 -12.79 -7.36
N PHE A 80 13.95 -12.15 -8.53
CA PHE A 80 12.87 -11.26 -9.01
C PHE A 80 11.88 -11.97 -9.94
N GLY A 81 12.07 -13.25 -10.24
CA GLY A 81 11.17 -14.05 -11.09
C GLY A 81 11.07 -13.55 -12.53
N GLY A 82 12.09 -12.83 -13.01
CA GLY A 82 12.14 -12.22 -14.33
C GLY A 82 11.45 -10.86 -14.46
N PHE A 83 10.94 -10.28 -13.37
CA PHE A 83 10.23 -8.98 -13.44
C PHE A 83 11.16 -7.77 -13.47
N ALA A 84 12.33 -7.83 -12.84
CA ALA A 84 13.27 -6.71 -12.85
C ALA A 84 13.94 -6.55 -14.22
N ALA A 85 13.96 -5.32 -14.71
CA ALA A 85 14.72 -4.90 -15.90
C ALA A 85 16.09 -4.31 -15.54
N VAL A 86 16.36 -4.10 -14.26
CA VAL A 86 17.64 -3.64 -13.73
C VAL A 86 18.41 -4.82 -13.16
N VAL A 87 19.71 -4.88 -13.41
CA VAL A 87 20.60 -5.92 -12.89
C VAL A 87 21.29 -5.47 -11.60
N ARG A 88 21.66 -6.44 -10.76
CA ARG A 88 22.45 -6.19 -9.53
C ARG A 88 23.76 -5.46 -9.87
N GLY A 89 24.11 -4.46 -9.06
CA GLY A 89 25.29 -3.64 -9.23
C GLY A 89 25.02 -2.18 -8.84
N PRO A 90 25.85 -1.23 -9.30
CA PRO A 90 25.73 0.18 -8.90
C PRO A 90 24.37 0.82 -9.21
N LYS A 91 23.63 0.31 -10.20
CA LYS A 91 22.28 0.78 -10.54
C LYS A 91 21.20 0.21 -9.64
N MET A 92 21.48 -0.88 -8.89
CA MET A 92 20.58 -1.49 -7.90
C MET A 92 21.29 -1.49 -6.54
N PRO A 93 21.26 -0.39 -5.80
CA PRO A 93 22.01 -0.25 -4.55
C PRO A 93 21.47 -1.13 -3.42
N ARG A 94 20.18 -1.51 -3.47
CA ARG A 94 19.53 -2.35 -2.45
C ARG A 94 18.55 -3.31 -3.10
N ILE A 95 18.22 -4.37 -2.35
CA ILE A 95 17.12 -5.28 -2.63
C ILE A 95 16.28 -5.33 -1.37
N PHE A 96 14.98 -5.16 -1.51
CA PHE A 96 14.04 -5.21 -0.41
C PHE A 96 13.23 -6.49 -0.43
N ALA A 97 12.59 -6.80 0.69
CA ALA A 97 11.70 -7.93 0.85
C ALA A 97 10.41 -7.47 1.55
N SER A 98 9.31 -7.41 0.81
CA SER A 98 7.98 -7.26 1.39
C SER A 98 7.39 -8.62 1.80
N PRO A 99 6.30 -8.64 2.61
CA PRO A 99 5.73 -9.90 3.07
C PRO A 99 5.33 -10.85 1.95
N GLY A 100 5.85 -12.12 2.07
CA GLY A 100 5.64 -13.18 1.07
C GLY A 100 6.75 -14.24 1.06
N PRO A 101 8.07 -14.05 1.15
CA PRO A 101 8.73 -12.79 0.83
C PRO A 101 8.72 -12.49 -0.68
N ILE A 102 8.38 -11.25 -1.02
CA ILE A 102 8.50 -10.70 -2.38
C ILE A 102 9.71 -9.78 -2.41
N TYR A 103 10.58 -9.98 -3.41
CA TYR A 103 11.79 -9.16 -3.56
C TYR A 103 11.56 -8.05 -4.57
N GLU A 104 11.89 -6.82 -4.18
CA GLU A 104 11.78 -5.63 -5.00
C GLU A 104 13.15 -4.94 -5.14
N PRO A 105 13.50 -4.44 -6.35
CA PRO A 105 14.74 -3.72 -6.55
C PRO A 105 14.61 -2.27 -6.07
N ASP A 106 15.66 -1.77 -5.42
CA ASP A 106 15.94 -0.34 -5.36
C ASP A 106 16.69 0.10 -6.62
N VAL A 107 16.58 1.35 -7.00
CA VAL A 107 17.26 1.91 -8.16
C VAL A 107 17.96 3.21 -7.78
N ALA A 108 19.22 3.33 -8.21
CA ALA A 108 20.02 4.54 -8.03
C ALA A 108 19.51 5.67 -8.93
N ALA A 109 18.31 6.15 -8.65
CA ALA A 109 17.68 7.27 -9.35
C ALA A 109 17.08 8.24 -8.31
N ARG A 110 17.08 9.53 -8.64
CA ARG A 110 16.44 10.54 -7.80
C ARG A 110 14.94 10.26 -7.73
N ASP A 111 14.41 10.16 -6.49
CA ASP A 111 13.00 9.92 -6.22
C ASP A 111 12.41 8.73 -7.03
N TYR A 112 13.11 7.60 -7.03
CA TYR A 112 12.72 6.40 -7.77
C TYR A 112 11.26 6.00 -7.52
N TRP A 113 10.81 6.11 -6.28
CA TRP A 113 9.43 5.79 -5.89
C TRP A 113 8.45 6.96 -6.03
N ARG A 114 8.89 8.14 -6.48
CA ARG A 114 8.08 9.33 -6.81
C ARG A 114 7.34 9.97 -5.63
N VAL A 115 7.82 9.73 -4.39
CA VAL A 115 7.17 10.22 -3.17
C VAL A 115 7.31 11.74 -2.98
N GLY A 116 8.22 12.39 -3.70
CA GLY A 116 8.45 13.83 -3.62
C GLY A 116 7.18 14.67 -3.87
N ARG A 117 6.30 14.26 -4.81
CA ARG A 117 5.01 14.95 -5.05
C ARG A 117 4.09 14.89 -3.84
N ALA A 118 3.97 13.70 -3.22
CA ALA A 118 3.17 13.52 -2.02
C ALA A 118 3.68 14.39 -0.86
N MET A 119 4.99 14.41 -0.63
CA MET A 119 5.59 15.24 0.42
C MET A 119 5.42 16.72 0.16
N HIS A 120 5.64 17.17 -1.08
CA HIS A 120 5.43 18.57 -1.45
C HIS A 120 3.97 18.99 -1.26
N ALA A 121 3.00 18.13 -1.66
CA ALA A 121 1.57 18.37 -1.48
C ALA A 121 1.18 18.40 0.01
N ALA A 122 1.85 17.59 0.86
CA ALA A 122 1.71 17.60 2.31
C ALA A 122 2.43 18.79 3.00
N GLY A 123 3.01 19.71 2.22
CA GLY A 123 3.60 20.94 2.74
C GLY A 123 5.07 20.82 3.16
N PHE A 124 5.77 19.72 2.86
CA PHE A 124 7.22 19.61 3.10
C PHE A 124 7.97 20.56 2.17
N ARG A 125 9.04 21.19 2.68
CA ARG A 125 9.81 22.22 1.95
C ARG A 125 11.31 22.02 2.15
N ALA A 126 12.09 22.52 1.19
CA ALA A 126 13.54 22.47 1.23
C ALA A 126 14.08 23.12 2.52
N GLY A 127 15.09 22.49 3.10
CA GLY A 127 15.73 22.92 4.34
C GLY A 127 15.04 22.41 5.62
N GLU A 128 13.88 21.76 5.54
CA GLU A 128 13.23 21.15 6.70
C GLU A 128 13.86 19.82 7.08
N LEU A 129 13.74 19.45 8.36
CA LEU A 129 14.11 18.14 8.87
C LEU A 129 12.86 17.25 8.99
N VAL A 130 12.93 16.06 8.42
CA VAL A 130 11.88 15.04 8.48
C VAL A 130 12.27 13.96 9.50
N HIS A 131 11.44 13.72 10.49
CA HIS A 131 11.53 12.56 11.37
C HIS A 131 10.88 11.35 10.67
N ASN A 132 11.71 10.45 10.11
CA ASN A 132 11.22 9.29 9.36
C ASN A 132 11.15 8.05 10.24
N ALA A 133 9.94 7.68 10.64
CA ALA A 133 9.64 6.57 11.54
C ALA A 133 9.18 5.29 10.83
N PHE A 134 9.30 5.20 9.49
CA PHE A 134 9.15 3.93 8.79
C PHE A 134 10.32 2.99 9.06
N SER A 135 10.07 1.69 8.93
CA SER A 135 11.12 0.68 9.13
C SER A 135 12.18 0.74 8.04
N TYR A 136 13.44 0.87 8.45
CA TYR A 136 14.63 0.71 7.60
C TYR A 136 15.06 -0.75 7.47
N HIS A 137 14.24 -1.69 7.95
CA HIS A 137 14.56 -3.11 7.99
C HIS A 137 13.74 -3.89 6.98
N MET A 138 14.41 -4.56 6.05
CA MET A 138 13.91 -5.44 4.98
C MET A 138 12.99 -4.76 3.95
N THR A 139 12.01 -3.96 4.34
CA THR A 139 11.03 -3.33 3.44
C THR A 139 11.49 -1.96 2.93
N PRO A 140 11.01 -1.49 1.76
CA PRO A 140 11.47 -0.23 1.20
C PRO A 140 10.86 1.03 1.83
N GLY A 141 9.85 0.90 2.70
CA GLY A 141 9.00 2.03 3.16
C GLY A 141 9.77 3.26 3.64
N ALA A 142 10.78 3.07 4.51
CA ALA A 142 11.60 4.18 4.99
C ALA A 142 12.43 4.82 3.88
N PHE A 143 13.03 4.01 3.00
CA PHE A 143 13.84 4.50 1.88
C PHE A 143 12.99 5.22 0.83
N MET A 144 11.73 4.80 0.63
CA MET A 144 10.77 5.49 -0.23
C MET A 144 10.53 6.91 0.27
N MET A 145 10.23 7.06 1.56
CA MET A 145 9.98 8.36 2.18
C MET A 145 11.25 9.23 2.22
N GLU A 146 12.39 8.66 2.55
CA GLU A 146 13.68 9.35 2.53
C GLU A 146 14.00 9.89 1.13
N SER A 147 13.84 9.06 0.09
CA SER A 147 14.04 9.47 -1.31
C SER A 147 13.14 10.66 -1.69
N GLY A 148 11.85 10.62 -1.31
CA GLY A 148 10.91 11.72 -1.54
C GLY A 148 11.28 12.99 -0.78
N ALA A 149 11.70 12.87 0.49
CA ALA A 149 12.16 13.99 1.29
C ALA A 149 13.39 14.69 0.68
N HIS A 150 14.37 13.89 0.24
CA HIS A 150 15.55 14.40 -0.46
C HIS A 150 15.19 15.07 -1.79
N ALA A 151 14.18 14.54 -2.52
CA ALA A 151 13.72 15.15 -3.76
C ALA A 151 13.09 16.53 -3.55
N VAL A 152 12.42 16.74 -2.42
CA VAL A 152 11.89 18.05 -1.99
C VAL A 152 13.01 18.98 -1.49
N GLY A 153 14.13 18.43 -1.05
CA GLY A 153 15.27 19.17 -0.48
C GLY A 153 15.29 19.21 1.06
N CYS A 154 14.59 18.25 1.69
CA CYS A 154 14.62 18.07 3.14
C CYS A 154 15.85 17.26 3.57
N SER A 155 16.26 17.45 4.83
CA SER A 155 17.09 16.48 5.55
C SER A 155 16.22 15.45 6.25
N VAL A 156 16.77 14.26 6.53
CA VAL A 156 16.02 13.18 7.16
C VAL A 156 16.75 12.67 8.40
N PHE A 157 16.03 12.56 9.52
CA PHE A 157 16.45 11.78 10.67
C PHE A 157 15.88 10.35 10.53
N PRO A 158 16.72 9.32 10.35
CA PRO A 158 16.27 7.95 10.09
C PRO A 158 15.91 7.23 11.39
N ALA A 159 14.80 7.62 12.01
CA ALA A 159 14.38 7.14 13.33
C ALA A 159 13.98 5.66 13.33
N GLY A 160 13.32 5.20 12.26
CA GLY A 160 12.82 3.83 12.20
C GLY A 160 11.64 3.57 13.12
N THR A 161 11.38 2.30 13.41
CA THR A 161 10.26 1.87 14.26
C THR A 161 10.73 1.59 15.70
N GLY A 162 9.82 1.71 16.68
CA GLY A 162 10.11 1.44 18.09
C GLY A 162 10.99 2.51 18.75
N GLN A 163 11.68 2.17 19.84
CA GLN A 163 12.61 3.06 20.57
C GLN A 163 11.98 4.41 20.95
N THR A 164 10.71 4.41 21.39
CA THR A 164 9.85 5.60 21.55
C THR A 164 10.52 6.68 22.40
N GLU A 165 11.13 6.32 23.53
CA GLU A 165 11.80 7.29 24.42
C GLU A 165 13.01 7.97 23.75
N GLN A 166 13.81 7.19 23.01
CA GLN A 166 14.95 7.72 22.26
C GLN A 166 14.49 8.62 21.10
N GLN A 167 13.38 8.28 20.46
CA GLN A 167 12.79 9.11 19.41
C GLN A 167 12.27 10.43 19.98
N LEU A 168 11.63 10.42 21.15
CA LEU A 168 11.18 11.65 21.83
C LEU A 168 12.36 12.56 22.18
N ALA A 169 13.46 12.00 22.71
CA ALA A 169 14.67 12.75 22.98
C ALA A 169 15.25 13.37 21.70
N ALA A 170 15.35 12.57 20.62
CA ALA A 170 15.84 13.07 19.33
C ALA A 170 14.94 14.17 18.74
N ILE A 171 13.61 14.07 18.86
CA ILE A 171 12.68 15.10 18.40
C ILE A 171 12.87 16.39 19.23
N ALA A 172 13.04 16.26 20.55
CA ALA A 172 13.27 17.41 21.43
C ALA A 172 14.60 18.13 21.10
N ASP A 173 15.64 17.38 20.77
CA ASP A 173 16.97 17.93 20.46
C ASP A 173 17.04 18.51 19.04
N LEU A 174 16.52 17.81 18.05
CA LEU A 174 16.69 18.13 16.62
C LEU A 174 15.56 19.00 16.05
N GLN A 175 14.43 19.10 16.75
CA GLN A 175 13.28 19.93 16.38
C GLN A 175 12.81 19.73 14.91
N PRO A 176 12.54 18.47 14.45
CA PRO A 176 12.06 18.23 13.10
C PRO A 176 10.71 18.91 12.84
N GLN A 177 10.53 19.51 11.67
CA GLN A 177 9.29 20.20 11.28
C GLN A 177 8.24 19.25 10.71
N ALA A 178 8.67 18.08 10.24
CA ALA A 178 7.82 17.14 9.54
C ALA A 178 8.03 15.70 10.01
N TYR A 179 7.00 14.90 9.87
CA TYR A 179 6.97 13.47 10.19
C TYR A 179 6.65 12.63 8.96
N SER A 180 7.28 11.46 8.81
CA SER A 180 6.81 10.40 7.95
C SER A 180 6.82 9.07 8.69
N GLY A 181 5.74 8.29 8.57
CA GLY A 181 5.55 7.05 9.32
C GLY A 181 4.13 6.53 9.21
N THR A 182 3.78 5.56 10.05
CA THR A 182 2.38 5.15 10.18
C THR A 182 1.61 6.13 11.06
N PRO A 183 0.30 6.31 10.83
CA PRO A 183 -0.51 7.18 11.68
C PRO A 183 -0.57 6.70 13.13
N SER A 184 -0.65 5.38 13.35
CA SER A 184 -0.68 4.81 14.70
C SER A 184 0.60 5.14 15.51
N PHE A 185 1.77 5.10 14.85
CA PHE A 185 3.02 5.38 15.55
C PHE A 185 3.19 6.88 15.85
N LEU A 186 2.74 7.78 14.97
CA LEU A 186 2.68 9.21 15.27
C LEU A 186 1.81 9.48 16.50
N ARG A 187 0.65 8.82 16.58
CA ARG A 187 -0.22 8.91 17.76
C ARG A 187 0.51 8.49 19.03
N ILE A 188 1.18 7.36 19.02
CA ILE A 188 1.97 6.85 20.15
C ILE A 188 3.04 7.87 20.58
N LEU A 189 3.76 8.48 19.63
CA LEU A 189 4.77 9.48 19.93
C LEU A 189 4.16 10.71 20.62
N LEU A 190 3.03 11.23 20.13
CA LEU A 190 2.35 12.37 20.69
C LEU A 190 1.79 12.09 22.09
N GLU A 191 1.15 10.93 22.30
CA GLU A 191 0.63 10.50 23.62
C GLU A 191 1.77 10.34 24.63
N LYS A 192 2.84 9.65 24.24
CA LYS A 192 4.01 9.44 25.12
C LYS A 192 4.76 10.73 25.44
N ALA A 193 4.82 11.67 24.51
CA ALA A 193 5.38 13.00 24.75
C ALA A 193 4.60 13.75 25.84
N GLN A 194 3.27 13.70 25.78
CA GLN A 194 2.40 14.29 26.79
C GLN A 194 2.61 13.64 28.17
N GLU A 195 2.62 12.31 28.23
CA GLU A 195 2.87 11.55 29.47
C GLU A 195 4.23 11.89 30.10
N ALA A 196 5.27 12.03 29.27
CA ALA A 196 6.64 12.30 29.72
C ALA A 196 6.95 13.79 29.94
N GLY A 197 6.02 14.70 29.60
CA GLY A 197 6.26 16.15 29.64
C GLY A 197 7.31 16.64 28.65
N VAL A 198 7.53 15.90 27.54
CA VAL A 198 8.50 16.24 26.48
C VAL A 198 7.80 17.06 25.40
N ALA A 199 8.36 18.23 25.07
CA ALA A 199 7.82 19.06 24.00
C ALA A 199 8.26 18.55 22.63
N ILE A 200 7.31 18.09 21.81
CA ILE A 200 7.55 17.71 20.41
C ILE A 200 6.73 18.56 19.43
N SER A 201 6.43 19.79 19.85
CA SER A 201 5.61 20.73 19.09
C SER A 201 6.28 21.29 17.84
N SER A 202 7.52 20.91 17.54
CA SER A 202 8.21 21.24 16.28
C SER A 202 7.57 20.54 15.08
N ILE A 203 7.04 19.33 15.26
CA ILE A 203 6.34 18.59 14.20
C ILE A 203 5.00 19.28 13.92
N LYS A 204 4.88 19.87 12.74
CA LYS A 204 3.67 20.61 12.29
C LYS A 204 2.89 19.90 11.21
N LYS A 205 3.52 18.98 10.51
CA LYS A 205 2.94 18.25 9.39
C LYS A 205 3.43 16.81 9.34
N GLY A 206 2.65 15.94 8.69
CA GLY A 206 3.03 14.55 8.47
C GLY A 206 2.54 14.01 7.15
N LEU A 207 3.34 13.14 6.53
CA LEU A 207 2.89 12.25 5.46
C LEU A 207 2.85 10.84 6.00
N VAL A 208 1.65 10.26 6.06
CA VAL A 208 1.43 8.91 6.62
C VAL A 208 0.99 7.92 5.57
N SER A 209 1.35 6.65 5.76
CA SER A 209 1.00 5.54 4.88
C SER A 209 1.09 4.20 5.61
N GLY A 210 0.75 3.10 4.91
CA GLY A 210 0.85 1.72 5.42
C GLY A 210 -0.30 1.30 6.33
N GLU A 211 -1.10 2.22 6.80
CA GLU A 211 -2.30 2.02 7.61
C GLU A 211 -3.38 3.03 7.23
N ALA A 212 -4.64 2.74 7.58
CA ALA A 212 -5.71 3.71 7.44
C ALA A 212 -5.52 4.91 8.41
N CYS A 213 -5.84 6.11 7.93
CA CYS A 213 -5.92 7.31 8.76
C CYS A 213 -7.35 7.88 8.68
N PRO A 214 -8.28 7.37 9.51
CA PRO A 214 -9.67 7.77 9.48
C PRO A 214 -9.85 9.24 9.89
N PRO A 215 -10.99 9.87 9.54
CA PRO A 215 -11.28 11.27 9.86
C PRO A 215 -11.09 11.60 11.34
N SER A 216 -11.57 10.75 12.24
CA SER A 216 -11.44 10.95 13.69
C SER A 216 -10.00 11.03 14.17
N LEU A 217 -9.11 10.18 13.63
CA LEU A 217 -7.68 10.24 13.96
C LEU A 217 -7.02 11.51 13.39
N ARG A 218 -7.41 11.91 12.20
CA ARG A 218 -6.92 13.15 11.59
C ARG A 218 -7.34 14.38 12.41
N GLU A 219 -8.61 14.44 12.84
CA GLU A 219 -9.11 15.49 13.73
C GLU A 219 -8.30 15.54 15.04
N TRP A 220 -8.01 14.37 15.59
CA TRP A 220 -7.17 14.27 16.79
C TRP A 220 -5.76 14.84 16.53
N PHE A 221 -5.09 14.52 15.40
CA PHE A 221 -3.80 15.10 15.05
C PHE A 221 -3.87 16.61 14.88
N THR A 222 -4.92 17.11 14.23
CA THR A 222 -5.15 18.55 14.06
C THR A 222 -5.29 19.24 15.42
N ALA A 223 -5.99 18.62 16.37
CA ALA A 223 -6.09 19.13 17.76
C ALA A 223 -4.73 19.13 18.48
N GLN A 224 -3.80 18.23 18.11
CA GLN A 224 -2.42 18.23 18.60
C GLN A 224 -1.50 19.23 17.84
N GLY A 225 -2.04 19.97 16.87
CA GLY A 225 -1.30 20.94 16.06
C GLY A 225 -0.46 20.34 14.93
N VAL A 226 -0.79 19.10 14.50
CA VAL A 226 -0.11 18.41 13.41
C VAL A 226 -1.08 18.20 12.24
N ASP A 227 -0.75 18.77 11.08
CA ASP A 227 -1.54 18.59 9.84
C ASP A 227 -1.04 17.36 9.07
N VAL A 228 -1.84 16.28 9.08
CA VAL A 228 -1.47 14.95 8.54
C VAL A 228 -2.12 14.70 7.18
N TYR A 229 -1.32 14.24 6.21
CA TYR A 229 -1.73 13.84 4.87
C TYR A 229 -1.44 12.36 4.65
N GLN A 230 -2.24 11.72 3.80
CA GLN A 230 -2.06 10.32 3.46
C GLN A 230 -1.46 10.16 2.06
N CYS A 231 -0.70 9.08 1.84
CA CYS A 231 -0.44 8.58 0.51
C CYS A 231 -0.71 7.08 0.42
N TYR A 232 -1.06 6.65 -0.78
CA TYR A 232 -1.21 5.24 -1.13
C TYR A 232 -0.02 4.82 -1.98
N ALA A 233 0.77 3.90 -1.45
CA ALA A 233 1.99 3.39 -2.05
C ALA A 233 2.17 1.90 -1.74
N THR A 234 2.84 1.17 -2.63
CA THR A 234 3.24 -0.23 -2.39
C THR A 234 4.73 -0.40 -2.64
N ALA A 235 5.31 -1.45 -2.05
CA ALA A 235 6.71 -1.79 -2.26
C ALA A 235 7.05 -2.05 -3.74
N ASP A 236 6.10 -2.66 -4.47
CA ASP A 236 6.25 -3.02 -5.88
C ASP A 236 6.20 -1.80 -6.82
N LEU A 237 5.30 -0.86 -6.55
CA LEU A 237 4.92 0.21 -7.48
C LEU A 237 5.43 1.60 -7.07
N GLY A 238 5.83 1.77 -5.80
CA GLY A 238 6.11 3.09 -5.25
C GLY A 238 4.82 3.87 -4.99
N LEU A 239 4.87 5.19 -5.11
CA LEU A 239 3.72 6.07 -4.96
C LEU A 239 2.70 5.80 -6.08
N ILE A 240 1.44 5.60 -5.68
CA ILE A 240 0.31 5.43 -6.60
C ILE A 240 -0.57 6.67 -6.57
N ALA A 241 -0.91 7.16 -5.39
CA ALA A 241 -1.73 8.35 -5.22
C ALA A 241 -1.47 9.04 -3.88
N TYR A 242 -1.79 10.33 -3.79
CA TYR A 242 -1.52 11.14 -2.62
C TYR A 242 -2.62 12.17 -2.34
N GLU A 243 -2.77 12.49 -1.09
CA GLU A 243 -3.71 13.49 -0.60
C GLU A 243 -3.18 14.91 -0.82
N THR A 244 -4.09 15.84 -1.00
CA THR A 244 -3.81 17.27 -1.13
C THR A 244 -4.54 18.06 -0.03
N SER A 245 -4.31 19.35 0.04
CA SER A 245 -5.01 20.23 0.99
C SER A 245 -6.52 20.29 0.78
N ALA A 246 -7.03 19.84 -0.37
CA ALA A 246 -8.47 19.72 -0.61
C ALA A 246 -9.14 18.64 0.24
N ARG A 247 -8.39 17.62 0.69
CA ARG A 247 -8.93 16.48 1.48
C ARG A 247 -10.04 15.69 0.78
N GLU A 248 -10.06 15.73 -0.55
CA GLU A 248 -11.07 15.09 -1.38
C GLU A 248 -10.45 13.95 -2.21
N GLY A 249 -10.25 12.80 -1.58
CA GLY A 249 -9.60 11.64 -2.20
C GLY A 249 -8.11 11.83 -2.41
N LEU A 250 -7.52 10.94 -3.21
CA LEU A 250 -6.09 10.93 -3.52
C LEU A 250 -5.88 11.17 -5.01
N VAL A 251 -5.01 12.11 -5.35
CA VAL A 251 -4.58 12.39 -6.73
C VAL A 251 -3.60 11.32 -7.18
N VAL A 252 -3.83 10.71 -8.33
CA VAL A 252 -2.93 9.70 -8.92
C VAL A 252 -1.60 10.33 -9.31
N ASP A 253 -0.49 9.65 -9.01
CA ASP A 253 0.86 10.08 -9.39
C ASP A 253 1.04 10.08 -10.92
N GLU A 254 1.84 11.01 -11.43
CA GLU A 254 2.07 11.21 -12.88
C GLU A 254 2.95 10.13 -13.52
N GLY A 255 3.59 9.27 -12.72
CA GLY A 255 4.44 8.15 -13.17
C GLY A 255 3.73 6.81 -13.25
N VAL A 256 2.41 6.77 -13.02
CA VAL A 256 1.60 5.55 -13.10
C VAL A 256 0.28 5.79 -13.85
N VAL A 257 -0.27 4.72 -14.41
CA VAL A 257 -1.66 4.67 -14.90
C VAL A 257 -2.45 3.79 -13.95
N VAL A 258 -3.56 4.31 -13.43
CA VAL A 258 -4.48 3.59 -12.54
C VAL A 258 -5.75 3.24 -13.27
N GLU A 259 -6.18 2.00 -13.11
CA GLU A 259 -7.46 1.46 -13.56
C GLU A 259 -8.20 0.90 -12.34
N ILE A 260 -9.52 1.04 -12.30
CA ILE A 260 -10.38 0.33 -11.35
C ILE A 260 -11.13 -0.74 -12.14
N VAL A 261 -10.92 -2.00 -11.76
CA VAL A 261 -11.42 -3.13 -12.55
C VAL A 261 -12.29 -4.04 -11.70
N ARG A 262 -13.15 -4.81 -12.36
CA ARG A 262 -13.95 -5.84 -11.69
C ARG A 262 -13.02 -6.94 -11.16
N PRO A 263 -13.04 -7.22 -9.85
CA PRO A 263 -12.18 -8.23 -9.26
C PRO A 263 -12.27 -9.58 -9.98
N GLY A 264 -11.12 -10.17 -10.31
CA GLY A 264 -11.03 -11.46 -10.97
C GLY A 264 -11.11 -11.43 -12.50
N THR A 265 -11.71 -10.41 -13.12
CA THR A 265 -11.84 -10.34 -14.59
C THR A 265 -10.79 -9.43 -15.24
N GLY A 266 -10.44 -8.33 -14.60
CA GLY A 266 -9.58 -7.28 -15.16
C GLY A 266 -10.32 -6.28 -16.06
N ASP A 267 -11.67 -6.38 -16.18
CA ASP A 267 -12.48 -5.44 -16.95
C ASP A 267 -12.66 -4.12 -16.18
N PRO A 268 -12.41 -2.95 -16.80
CA PRO A 268 -12.66 -1.67 -16.15
C PRO A 268 -14.12 -1.53 -15.72
N VAL A 269 -14.34 -0.91 -14.55
CA VAL A 269 -15.68 -0.55 -14.06
C VAL A 269 -15.97 0.92 -14.35
N PRO A 270 -17.25 1.35 -14.39
CA PRO A 270 -17.62 2.75 -14.48
C PRO A 270 -17.03 3.59 -13.35
N ASP A 271 -16.77 4.87 -13.62
CA ASP A 271 -16.32 5.82 -12.59
C ASP A 271 -17.29 5.85 -11.41
N GLY A 272 -16.74 5.83 -10.21
CA GLY A 272 -17.49 5.79 -8.95
C GLY A 272 -17.86 4.38 -8.46
N GLU A 273 -17.83 3.37 -9.31
CA GLU A 273 -18.00 1.97 -8.91
C GLU A 273 -16.72 1.46 -8.21
N VAL A 274 -16.91 0.65 -7.17
CA VAL A 274 -15.79 0.04 -6.41
C VAL A 274 -15.27 -1.18 -7.16
N GLY A 275 -13.96 -1.25 -7.35
CA GLY A 275 -13.30 -2.38 -7.98
C GLY A 275 -11.86 -2.55 -7.49
N GLU A 276 -11.18 -3.56 -8.01
CA GLU A 276 -9.76 -3.80 -7.74
C GLU A 276 -8.90 -2.72 -8.43
N LEU A 277 -7.95 -2.18 -7.69
CA LEU A 277 -7.00 -1.21 -8.20
C LEU A 277 -5.87 -1.93 -8.94
N VAL A 278 -5.78 -1.64 -10.24
CA VAL A 278 -4.75 -2.14 -11.16
C VAL A 278 -3.87 -0.99 -11.60
N VAL A 279 -2.56 -1.19 -11.59
CA VAL A 279 -1.59 -0.13 -11.83
C VAL A 279 -0.59 -0.54 -12.90
N THR A 280 -0.36 0.35 -13.87
CA THR A 280 0.76 0.26 -14.80
C THR A 280 1.78 1.31 -14.43
N THR A 281 3.01 0.91 -14.11
CA THR A 281 4.11 1.82 -13.84
C THR A 281 4.82 2.23 -15.14
N LEU A 282 5.21 3.49 -15.23
CA LEU A 282 6.05 4.01 -16.31
C LEU A 282 7.56 3.93 -15.96
N SER A 283 7.92 3.17 -14.92
CA SER A 283 9.31 2.93 -14.54
C SER A 283 10.01 1.98 -15.52
N PRO A 284 11.16 2.35 -16.09
CA PRO A 284 11.91 1.46 -16.98
C PRO A 284 12.66 0.35 -16.26
N HIS A 285 12.75 0.39 -14.93
CA HIS A 285 13.60 -0.50 -14.14
C HIS A 285 12.86 -1.70 -13.56
N TYR A 286 11.57 -1.50 -13.26
CA TYR A 286 10.66 -2.53 -12.75
C TYR A 286 9.31 -2.32 -13.44
N PRO A 287 9.21 -2.74 -14.72
CA PRO A 287 8.10 -2.37 -15.60
C PRO A 287 6.90 -3.28 -15.35
N LEU A 288 6.15 -3.03 -14.28
CA LEU A 288 4.91 -3.74 -13.97
C LEU A 288 3.77 -3.16 -14.82
N ILE A 289 3.24 -3.96 -15.73
CA ILE A 289 2.12 -3.61 -16.61
C ILE A 289 0.86 -4.27 -16.08
N ARG A 290 -0.18 -3.46 -15.85
CA ARG A 290 -1.48 -3.89 -15.29
C ARG A 290 -1.33 -4.81 -14.07
N PHE A 291 -0.61 -4.30 -13.08
CA PHE A 291 -0.37 -5.03 -11.85
C PHE A 291 -1.55 -4.86 -10.88
N GLY A 292 -2.24 -5.97 -10.58
CA GLY A 292 -3.33 -6.02 -9.62
C GLY A 292 -2.80 -5.98 -8.18
N THR A 293 -3.14 -4.91 -7.47
CA THR A 293 -2.66 -4.69 -6.09
C THR A 293 -3.36 -5.58 -5.07
N GLY A 294 -4.54 -6.11 -5.41
CA GLY A 294 -5.44 -6.79 -4.49
C GLY A 294 -6.17 -5.84 -3.54
N ASP A 295 -6.05 -4.51 -3.73
CA ASP A 295 -6.78 -3.50 -2.96
C ASP A 295 -7.97 -2.98 -3.75
N LEU A 296 -9.03 -2.60 -3.03
CA LEU A 296 -10.23 -1.97 -3.59
C LEU A 296 -10.14 -0.45 -3.52
N SER A 297 -10.62 0.21 -4.58
CA SER A 297 -10.82 1.65 -4.65
C SER A 297 -11.96 1.99 -5.62
N ALA A 298 -12.21 3.27 -5.81
CA ALA A 298 -13.11 3.78 -6.85
C ALA A 298 -12.56 5.10 -7.39
N VAL A 299 -12.82 5.39 -8.66
CA VAL A 299 -12.53 6.71 -9.25
C VAL A 299 -13.42 7.76 -8.58
N LEU A 300 -12.84 8.89 -8.23
CA LEU A 300 -13.57 10.06 -7.72
C LEU A 300 -13.74 11.06 -8.86
N ALA A 301 -14.97 11.38 -9.18
CA ALA A 301 -15.31 12.31 -10.27
C ALA A 301 -14.78 13.74 -10.03
N GLY A 302 -14.54 14.45 -11.11
CA GLY A 302 -14.11 15.85 -11.11
C GLY A 302 -12.63 16.06 -10.83
N THR A 303 -12.17 17.29 -11.06
CA THR A 303 -10.78 17.70 -10.84
C THR A 303 -10.49 18.00 -9.36
N CYS A 304 -9.24 17.90 -8.96
CA CYS A 304 -8.84 18.26 -7.60
C CYS A 304 -8.98 19.79 -7.39
N PRO A 305 -9.65 20.27 -6.31
CA PRO A 305 -9.80 21.69 -6.02
C PRO A 305 -8.48 22.47 -5.90
N THR A 306 -7.36 21.77 -5.67
CA THR A 306 -6.03 22.39 -5.64
C THR A 306 -5.46 22.67 -7.02
N GLY A 307 -6.20 22.39 -8.11
CA GLY A 307 -5.75 22.61 -9.49
C GLY A 307 -4.91 21.46 -10.07
N ARG A 308 -4.66 20.39 -9.31
CA ARG A 308 -4.06 19.16 -9.84
C ARG A 308 -5.06 18.45 -10.74
N SER A 309 -4.65 18.15 -11.94
CA SER A 309 -5.55 17.73 -13.01
C SER A 309 -5.60 16.21 -13.25
N ASN A 310 -4.77 15.41 -12.58
CA ASN A 310 -4.82 13.97 -12.76
C ASN A 310 -6.05 13.36 -12.06
N GLN A 311 -6.42 12.16 -12.50
CA GLN A 311 -7.49 11.35 -11.91
C GLN A 311 -7.33 11.26 -10.38
N ARG A 312 -8.47 11.23 -9.69
CA ARG A 312 -8.51 10.99 -8.24
C ARG A 312 -9.14 9.65 -7.94
N ILE A 313 -8.71 9.03 -6.86
CA ILE A 313 -9.30 7.82 -6.30
C ILE A 313 -9.78 8.07 -4.86
N LYS A 314 -10.75 7.30 -4.40
CA LYS A 314 -11.26 7.41 -3.02
C LYS A 314 -10.25 6.99 -1.95
N GLY A 315 -9.14 6.35 -2.37
CA GLY A 315 -8.15 5.75 -1.48
C GLY A 315 -8.44 4.27 -1.22
N TRP A 316 -7.84 3.71 -0.19
CA TRP A 316 -8.01 2.30 0.16
C TRP A 316 -9.41 2.03 0.74
N MET A 317 -10.13 1.08 0.15
CA MET A 317 -11.51 0.71 0.51
C MET A 317 -11.64 -0.75 0.98
N GLY A 318 -10.50 -1.44 1.18
CA GLY A 318 -10.46 -2.84 1.58
C GLY A 318 -9.56 -3.69 0.68
N ARG A 319 -9.59 -5.01 0.90
CA ARG A 319 -8.81 -5.97 0.11
C ARG A 319 -9.72 -6.74 -0.84
N ALA A 320 -9.32 -6.80 -2.11
CA ALA A 320 -10.02 -7.59 -3.13
C ALA A 320 -9.87 -9.10 -2.91
N ASP A 321 -8.74 -9.53 -2.35
CA ASP A 321 -8.43 -10.93 -2.02
C ASP A 321 -8.78 -11.31 -0.59
N GLN A 322 -9.46 -10.44 0.14
CA GLN A 322 -9.83 -10.58 1.55
C GLN A 322 -8.63 -10.74 2.51
N THR A 323 -7.42 -10.42 2.08
CA THR A 323 -6.28 -10.39 3.00
C THR A 323 -6.38 -9.16 3.90
N THR A 324 -6.29 -9.34 5.21
CA THR A 324 -6.32 -8.23 6.16
C THR A 324 -5.08 -8.18 7.05
N LYS A 325 -4.67 -6.99 7.47
CA LYS A 325 -3.55 -6.78 8.38
C LYS A 325 -4.08 -6.66 9.81
N ILE A 326 -3.63 -7.54 10.71
CA ILE A 326 -4.05 -7.61 12.10
C ILE A 326 -2.79 -7.51 12.98
N LYS A 327 -2.70 -6.50 13.83
CA LYS A 327 -1.53 -6.29 14.71
C LYS A 327 -0.18 -6.38 13.96
N GLY A 328 -0.11 -5.82 12.76
CA GLY A 328 1.09 -5.85 11.93
C GLY A 328 1.29 -7.12 11.08
N MET A 329 0.52 -8.18 11.29
CA MET A 329 0.60 -9.44 10.55
C MET A 329 -0.50 -9.53 9.49
N PHE A 330 -0.16 -10.01 8.29
CA PHE A 330 -1.15 -10.27 7.26
C PHE A 330 -1.78 -11.64 7.45
N VAL A 331 -3.12 -11.67 7.49
CA VAL A 331 -3.91 -12.90 7.50
C VAL A 331 -4.72 -12.97 6.21
N HIS A 332 -4.65 -14.11 5.54
CA HIS A 332 -5.28 -14.32 4.24
C HIS A 332 -6.20 -15.56 4.24
N PRO A 333 -7.17 -15.67 3.30
CA PRO A 333 -8.14 -16.75 3.27
C PRO A 333 -7.53 -18.16 3.25
N GLY A 334 -6.36 -18.34 2.62
CA GLY A 334 -5.65 -19.61 2.61
C GLY A 334 -5.26 -20.10 4.02
N GLN A 335 -4.90 -19.18 4.92
CA GLN A 335 -4.60 -19.55 6.31
C GLN A 335 -5.85 -20.00 7.06
N VAL A 336 -6.99 -19.38 6.82
CA VAL A 336 -8.28 -19.83 7.39
C VAL A 336 -8.64 -21.21 6.86
N ALA A 337 -8.46 -21.45 5.55
CA ALA A 337 -8.68 -22.75 4.94
C ALA A 337 -7.74 -23.83 5.51
N ASP A 338 -6.46 -23.48 5.80
CA ASP A 338 -5.50 -24.39 6.41
C ASP A 338 -5.90 -24.77 7.84
N ILE A 339 -6.46 -23.83 8.59
CA ILE A 339 -7.02 -24.10 9.93
C ILE A 339 -8.21 -25.05 9.80
N VAL A 340 -9.20 -24.70 8.95
CA VAL A 340 -10.43 -25.51 8.78
C VAL A 340 -10.12 -26.95 8.36
N ARG A 341 -9.14 -27.17 7.48
CA ARG A 341 -8.74 -28.53 7.03
C ARG A 341 -8.25 -29.43 8.16
N ARG A 342 -7.78 -28.88 9.28
CA ARG A 342 -7.32 -29.64 10.46
C ARG A 342 -8.48 -30.16 11.33
N PHE A 343 -9.71 -29.64 11.08
CA PHE A 343 -10.88 -29.92 11.90
C PHE A 343 -12.06 -30.37 11.04
N PRO A 344 -12.22 -31.69 10.81
CA PRO A 344 -13.33 -32.23 9.99
C PRO A 344 -14.72 -31.87 10.53
N GLU A 345 -14.82 -31.56 11.83
CA GLU A 345 -16.06 -31.13 12.51
C GLU A 345 -16.52 -29.73 12.09
N VAL A 346 -15.62 -28.91 11.53
CA VAL A 346 -15.90 -27.55 11.08
C VAL A 346 -16.43 -27.56 9.65
N LEU A 347 -17.68 -27.15 9.46
CA LEU A 347 -18.33 -27.09 8.16
C LEU A 347 -17.96 -25.83 7.38
N ARG A 348 -17.93 -24.68 8.07
CA ARG A 348 -17.58 -23.37 7.51
C ARG A 348 -16.88 -22.52 8.56
N ALA A 349 -16.07 -21.59 8.11
CA ALA A 349 -15.45 -20.61 8.98
C ALA A 349 -15.41 -19.23 8.34
N ARG A 350 -15.45 -18.20 9.18
CA ARG A 350 -15.21 -16.81 8.83
C ARG A 350 -14.36 -16.15 9.91
N LEU A 351 -13.26 -15.58 9.49
CA LEU A 351 -12.46 -14.71 10.35
C LEU A 351 -13.05 -13.31 10.34
N VAL A 352 -13.43 -12.80 11.50
CA VAL A 352 -13.94 -11.43 11.66
C VAL A 352 -12.91 -10.62 12.42
N VAL A 353 -12.53 -9.50 11.85
CA VAL A 353 -11.62 -8.55 12.49
C VAL A 353 -12.43 -7.33 12.92
N THR A 354 -12.40 -7.05 14.21
CA THR A 354 -13.07 -5.92 14.83
C THR A 354 -12.07 -5.08 15.62
N GLY A 355 -12.52 -3.99 16.20
CA GLY A 355 -11.72 -3.14 17.07
C GLY A 355 -11.59 -1.73 16.53
N GLU A 356 -11.02 -0.88 17.36
CA GLU A 356 -10.58 0.46 16.99
C GLU A 356 -9.09 0.44 16.66
N MET A 357 -8.60 1.52 16.04
CA MET A 357 -7.21 1.63 15.60
C MET A 357 -6.21 1.25 16.71
N ALA A 358 -5.22 0.43 16.36
CA ALA A 358 -4.21 -0.16 17.24
C ALA A 358 -4.72 -1.21 18.26
N ASN A 359 -6.03 -1.50 18.30
CA ASN A 359 -6.61 -2.51 19.19
C ASN A 359 -7.41 -3.55 18.39
N ASP A 360 -6.77 -4.14 17.37
CA ASP A 360 -7.37 -5.18 16.55
C ASP A 360 -7.77 -6.40 17.39
N GLN A 361 -9.01 -6.84 17.25
CA GLN A 361 -9.53 -8.08 17.79
C GLN A 361 -9.84 -9.04 16.64
N MET A 362 -9.42 -10.27 16.78
CA MET A 362 -9.60 -11.31 15.78
C MET A 362 -10.47 -12.42 16.35
N THR A 363 -11.59 -12.71 15.69
CA THR A 363 -12.50 -13.79 16.06
C THR A 363 -12.68 -14.74 14.89
N LEU A 364 -12.30 -16.00 15.06
CA LEU A 364 -12.64 -17.03 14.07
C LEU A 364 -13.99 -17.65 14.45
N LYS A 365 -15.02 -17.34 13.66
CA LYS A 365 -16.35 -17.91 13.74
C LYS A 365 -16.39 -19.21 12.95
N VAL A 366 -16.78 -20.31 13.58
CA VAL A 366 -16.84 -21.63 12.95
C VAL A 366 -18.22 -22.24 13.08
N GLU A 367 -18.76 -22.81 12.02
CA GLU A 367 -19.99 -23.59 12.06
C GLU A 367 -19.67 -25.06 12.33
N ALA A 368 -20.24 -25.62 13.40
CA ALA A 368 -20.13 -27.02 13.74
C ALA A 368 -21.47 -27.57 14.27
N GLN A 369 -21.87 -28.77 13.84
CA GLN A 369 -23.16 -29.33 14.21
C GLN A 369 -23.15 -29.91 15.62
N GLN A 370 -22.08 -30.57 16.01
CA GLN A 370 -21.86 -31.16 17.33
C GLN A 370 -20.40 -30.98 17.73
N PRO A 371 -20.03 -29.81 18.29
CA PRO A 371 -18.63 -29.55 18.61
C PRO A 371 -18.17 -30.50 19.74
N PRO A 372 -17.10 -31.28 19.54
CA PRO A 372 -16.55 -32.10 20.61
C PRO A 372 -15.93 -31.22 21.71
N GLU A 373 -15.82 -31.78 22.91
CA GLU A 373 -15.14 -31.11 24.01
C GLU A 373 -13.68 -30.73 23.65
N GLY A 374 -13.25 -29.54 24.02
CA GLY A 374 -11.92 -29.03 23.70
C GLY A 374 -11.73 -28.56 22.26
N LEU A 375 -12.78 -28.46 21.42
CA LEU A 375 -12.66 -28.00 20.04
C LEU A 375 -12.19 -26.52 19.98
N ILE A 376 -12.69 -25.67 20.86
CA ILE A 376 -12.32 -24.25 20.91
C ILE A 376 -10.84 -24.07 21.18
N GLU A 377 -10.30 -24.77 22.14
CA GLU A 377 -8.89 -24.74 22.54
C GLU A 377 -8.00 -25.19 21.38
N ARG A 378 -8.33 -26.34 20.76
CA ARG A 378 -7.58 -26.89 19.62
C ARG A 378 -7.57 -25.95 18.41
N ILE A 379 -8.72 -25.34 18.08
CA ILE A 379 -8.81 -24.35 17.02
C ILE A 379 -7.99 -23.10 17.38
N GLY A 380 -8.05 -22.66 18.64
CA GLY A 380 -7.27 -21.52 19.12
C GLY A 380 -5.75 -21.72 19.00
N GLU A 381 -5.27 -22.96 19.27
CA GLU A 381 -3.87 -23.35 19.04
C GLU A 381 -3.53 -23.33 17.56
N ALA A 382 -4.38 -23.89 16.71
CA ALA A 382 -4.19 -23.88 15.25
C ALA A 382 -4.17 -22.47 14.68
N VAL A 383 -5.06 -21.59 15.14
CA VAL A 383 -5.05 -20.15 14.77
C VAL A 383 -3.71 -19.52 15.10
N ARG A 384 -3.20 -19.72 16.32
CA ARG A 384 -1.91 -19.18 16.74
C ARG A 384 -0.75 -19.76 15.94
N ASP A 385 -0.80 -21.06 15.66
CA ASP A 385 0.24 -21.76 14.89
C ASP A 385 0.31 -21.22 13.44
N VAL A 386 -0.84 -21.08 12.78
CA VAL A 386 -0.92 -20.69 11.35
C VAL A 386 -0.75 -19.18 11.16
N THR A 387 -1.40 -18.37 11.98
CA THR A 387 -1.42 -16.89 11.80
C THR A 387 -0.36 -16.16 12.61
N LYS A 388 0.26 -16.81 13.61
CA LYS A 388 1.13 -16.24 14.65
C LYS A 388 0.43 -15.21 15.54
N LEU A 389 -0.92 -15.17 15.49
CA LEU A 389 -1.76 -14.26 16.27
C LEU A 389 -2.65 -15.08 17.22
N ARG A 390 -3.06 -14.44 18.33
CA ARG A 390 -4.11 -14.96 19.18
C ARG A 390 -5.45 -14.39 18.76
N GLY A 391 -6.48 -15.23 18.65
CA GLY A 391 -7.85 -14.86 18.35
C GLY A 391 -8.85 -15.58 19.24
N THR A 392 -10.05 -15.03 19.33
CA THR A 392 -11.19 -15.68 19.95
C THR A 392 -11.81 -16.69 18.99
N ILE A 393 -12.31 -17.80 19.49
CA ILE A 393 -13.06 -18.79 18.70
C ILE A 393 -14.51 -18.74 19.12
N GLU A 394 -15.40 -18.57 18.14
CA GLU A 394 -16.86 -18.57 18.34
C GLU A 394 -17.46 -19.73 17.53
N VAL A 395 -18.09 -20.66 18.22
CA VAL A 395 -18.77 -21.79 17.58
C VAL A 395 -20.23 -21.44 17.34
N LEU A 396 -20.66 -21.57 16.08
CA LEU A 396 -21.99 -21.22 15.62
C LEU A 396 -22.72 -22.48 15.12
N THR A 397 -24.04 -22.44 15.11
CA THR A 397 -24.86 -23.45 14.47
C THR A 397 -24.70 -23.40 12.94
N PRO A 398 -24.79 -24.54 12.22
CA PRO A 398 -24.70 -24.57 10.76
C PRO A 398 -25.71 -23.62 10.10
N GLY A 399 -25.27 -22.88 9.09
CA GLY A 399 -26.09 -21.90 8.36
C GLY A 399 -26.16 -20.51 8.99
N SER A 400 -25.47 -20.25 10.10
CA SER A 400 -25.44 -18.93 10.76
C SER A 400 -24.56 -17.91 10.03
N LEU A 401 -23.53 -18.36 9.32
CA LEU A 401 -22.65 -17.47 8.57
C LEU A 401 -23.28 -17.07 7.24
N PRO A 402 -23.24 -15.77 6.87
CA PRO A 402 -23.73 -15.31 5.58
C PRO A 402 -23.10 -16.06 4.40
N ASN A 403 -23.89 -16.37 3.37
CA ASN A 403 -23.40 -17.02 2.15
C ASN A 403 -23.03 -15.99 1.08
N ASP A 404 -22.06 -15.12 1.39
CA ASP A 404 -21.61 -14.00 0.57
C ASP A 404 -20.20 -14.20 -0.01
N GLY A 405 -19.63 -15.41 0.14
CA GLY A 405 -18.29 -15.76 -0.35
C GLY A 405 -17.14 -15.16 0.49
N LYS A 406 -17.41 -14.43 1.56
CA LYS A 406 -16.37 -13.87 2.41
C LYS A 406 -15.85 -14.90 3.42
N VAL A 407 -14.55 -15.13 3.37
CA VAL A 407 -13.80 -15.94 4.34
C VAL A 407 -13.21 -15.07 5.45
N ILE A 408 -12.81 -13.83 5.10
CA ILE A 408 -12.36 -12.83 6.05
C ILE A 408 -13.23 -11.59 5.92
N GLU A 409 -13.70 -11.08 7.04
CA GLU A 409 -14.48 -9.86 7.15
C GLU A 409 -13.72 -8.85 8.01
N ASP A 410 -13.33 -7.74 7.42
CA ASP A 410 -12.78 -6.60 8.16
C ASP A 410 -13.93 -5.68 8.56
N ALA A 411 -14.39 -5.87 9.80
CA ALA A 411 -15.50 -5.11 10.39
C ALA A 411 -15.00 -3.99 11.33
N ARG A 412 -13.75 -3.57 11.19
CA ARG A 412 -13.21 -2.45 11.98
C ARG A 412 -13.92 -1.16 11.63
N SER A 413 -14.25 -0.41 12.68
CA SER A 413 -14.81 0.93 12.51
C SER A 413 -13.68 1.93 12.30
N TYR A 414 -13.59 2.51 11.12
CA TYR A 414 -12.70 3.61 10.78
C TYR A 414 -13.45 4.97 10.87
N LYS A 415 -14.39 5.07 11.83
CA LYS A 415 -15.10 6.31 12.07
C LYS A 415 -14.28 7.28 12.90
#